data_ac4886cf6be4bebb19ba1b80df35ce76
#
_entry.id   ac4886cf6be4bebb19ba1b80df35ce76
#
_cell.length_a   1.000
_cell.length_b   1.000
_cell.length_c   1.000
_cell.angle_alpha   90.00
_cell.angle_beta   90.00
_cell.angle_gamma   90.00
#
_symmetry.space_group_name_H-M   'P 1'
#
loop_
_entity.id
_entity.type
_entity.pdbx_description
1 polymer ?
#
loop_
_entity_poly.entity_id
_entity_poly.type
_entity_poly.pdbx_seq_one_letter_code
_entity_poly.pdbx_strand_id
1 'polypeptide(L)'
;AEKNTITGSIGVFGLLFNVSQLTNKIGVKVEKVKTNQMSDFPSFDRKLSEKEKNRMQQGITSIYQTFIERVMDGRLLSKNDVEELAEGRVWTGSQAFQMGLVDKIGGLEESINIAANLAKAKEYKLLHLPKEKTPLEALANQLSKQSQLRLPRPFSQYNYMIQNPEFFRSFSKPQARLPFVITIH
;
A
#
# COMPACT_ATOMS: atom_id res chain seq x y z
N ALA A 1 -20.64 4.63 -6.45
CA ALA A 1 -20.17 3.33 -6.96
C ALA A 1 -21.22 2.73 -7.90
N GLU A 2 -20.82 1.86 -8.83
CA GLU A 2 -21.77 1.04 -9.60
C GLU A 2 -22.39 -0.04 -8.71
N LYS A 3 -23.57 -0.57 -9.12
CA LYS A 3 -24.35 -1.52 -8.30
C LYS A 3 -23.56 -2.74 -7.84
N ASN A 4 -22.68 -3.26 -8.71
CA ASN A 4 -21.89 -4.47 -8.47
C ASN A 4 -20.44 -4.19 -8.03
N THR A 5 -20.06 -2.94 -7.84
CA THR A 5 -18.73 -2.58 -7.33
C THR A 5 -18.54 -3.18 -5.96
N ILE A 6 -17.45 -3.88 -5.73
CA ILE A 6 -17.07 -4.35 -4.39
C ILE A 6 -16.43 -3.19 -3.64
N THR A 7 -16.94 -2.90 -2.45
CA THR A 7 -16.48 -1.82 -1.57
C THR A 7 -16.54 -2.26 -0.10
N GLY A 8 -16.31 -1.36 0.84
CA GLY A 8 -16.24 -1.66 2.27
C GLY A 8 -14.84 -2.06 2.66
N SER A 9 -14.64 -3.29 3.15
CA SER A 9 -13.36 -3.81 3.66
C SER A 9 -12.76 -2.91 4.76
N ILE A 10 -13.62 -2.31 5.60
CA ILE A 10 -13.23 -1.47 6.71
C ILE A 10 -12.66 -2.38 7.80
N GLY A 11 -11.35 -2.56 7.77
CA GLY A 11 -10.65 -3.45 8.68
C GLY A 11 -9.14 -3.27 8.57
N VAL A 12 -8.42 -3.80 9.53
CA VAL A 12 -6.95 -3.74 9.60
C VAL A 12 -6.43 -5.12 9.99
N PHE A 13 -5.45 -5.61 9.25
CA PHE A 13 -4.74 -6.83 9.63
C PHE A 13 -3.24 -6.64 9.42
N GLY A 14 -2.44 -7.38 10.17
CA GLY A 14 -1.00 -7.43 10.00
C GLY A 14 -0.57 -8.84 9.60
N LEU A 15 0.26 -8.97 8.57
CA LEU A 15 0.82 -10.24 8.15
C LEU A 15 2.34 -10.23 8.39
N LEU A 16 2.82 -11.20 9.16
CA LEU A 16 4.24 -11.41 9.42
C LEU A 16 4.65 -12.81 9.01
N PHE A 17 5.71 -12.88 8.22
CA PHE A 17 6.30 -14.13 7.81
C PHE A 17 7.44 -14.51 8.75
N ASN A 18 7.53 -15.78 9.13
CA ASN A 18 8.65 -16.32 9.85
C ASN A 18 9.42 -17.26 8.93
N VAL A 19 10.62 -16.88 8.55
CA VAL A 19 11.48 -17.64 7.63
C VAL A 19 12.56 -18.48 8.36
N SER A 20 12.54 -18.54 9.69
CA SER A 20 13.56 -19.22 10.48
C SER A 20 13.76 -20.70 10.11
N GLN A 21 12.69 -21.40 9.80
CA GLN A 21 12.78 -22.80 9.37
C GLN A 21 13.43 -22.96 8.00
N LEU A 22 13.17 -22.03 7.09
CA LEU A 22 13.77 -22.02 5.75
C LEU A 22 15.27 -21.70 5.84
N THR A 23 15.65 -20.67 6.57
CA THR A 23 17.06 -20.28 6.77
C THR A 23 17.87 -21.40 7.40
N ASN A 24 17.32 -22.07 8.40
CA ASN A 24 17.96 -23.23 9.03
C ASN A 24 18.16 -24.40 8.05
N LYS A 25 17.19 -24.68 7.16
CA LYS A 25 17.30 -25.75 6.17
C LYS A 25 18.40 -25.50 5.13
N ILE A 26 18.65 -24.24 4.78
CA ILE A 26 19.71 -23.87 3.82
C ILE A 26 21.04 -23.52 4.50
N GLY A 27 21.14 -23.75 5.81
CA GLY A 27 22.36 -23.54 6.57
C GLY A 27 22.70 -22.07 6.87
N VAL A 28 21.77 -21.15 6.68
CA VAL A 28 21.95 -19.73 7.00
C VAL A 28 21.66 -19.50 8.48
N LYS A 29 22.65 -19.03 9.20
CA LYS A 29 22.52 -18.59 10.61
C LYS A 29 22.46 -17.08 10.67
N VAL A 30 21.51 -16.55 11.45
CA VAL A 30 21.37 -15.12 11.70
C VAL A 30 21.83 -14.83 13.12
N GLU A 31 22.90 -14.03 13.23
CA GLU A 31 23.38 -13.52 14.51
C GLU A 31 22.91 -12.07 14.69
N LYS A 32 22.56 -11.70 15.92
CA LYS A 32 22.01 -10.38 16.24
C LYS A 32 22.74 -9.75 17.41
N VAL A 33 23.16 -8.51 17.19
CA VAL A 33 23.63 -7.63 18.26
C VAL A 33 22.51 -6.64 18.57
N LYS A 34 22.05 -6.59 19.82
CA LYS A 34 20.90 -5.79 20.24
C LYS A 34 21.30 -4.79 21.31
N THR A 35 20.78 -3.58 21.22
CA THR A 35 20.92 -2.56 22.26
C THR A 35 19.84 -2.67 23.34
N ASN A 36 18.69 -3.29 23.01
CA ASN A 36 17.61 -3.61 23.96
C ASN A 36 16.78 -4.81 23.47
N GLN A 37 15.81 -5.26 24.28
CA GLN A 37 15.04 -6.47 24.02
C GLN A 37 14.19 -6.42 22.74
N MET A 38 13.76 -5.25 22.29
CA MET A 38 12.86 -5.07 21.14
C MET A 38 13.50 -4.31 19.97
N SER A 39 14.84 -4.13 19.97
CA SER A 39 15.51 -3.35 18.92
C SER A 39 15.52 -4.03 17.54
N ASP A 40 15.22 -5.32 17.47
CA ASP A 40 15.07 -6.10 16.24
C ASP A 40 13.60 -6.34 15.83
N PHE A 41 12.66 -5.67 16.47
CA PHE A 41 11.25 -5.78 16.14
C PHE A 41 10.88 -4.86 14.95
N PRO A 42 10.09 -5.36 13.95
CA PRO A 42 9.66 -6.74 13.75
C PRO A 42 10.77 -7.64 13.17
N SER A 43 10.81 -8.91 13.59
CA SER A 43 11.81 -9.88 13.13
C SER A 43 11.18 -11.02 12.33
N PHE A 44 11.79 -11.35 11.18
CA PHE A 44 11.31 -12.41 10.29
C PHE A 44 12.07 -13.75 10.47
N ASP A 45 13.19 -13.72 11.15
CA ASP A 45 14.11 -14.86 11.33
C ASP A 45 13.92 -15.62 12.65
N ARG A 46 12.91 -15.22 13.44
CA ARG A 46 12.49 -15.89 14.68
C ARG A 46 11.01 -15.71 14.96
N LYS A 47 10.48 -16.53 15.82
CA LYS A 47 9.12 -16.31 16.34
C LYS A 47 9.07 -15.04 17.18
N LEU A 48 7.96 -14.31 17.07
CA LEU A 48 7.70 -13.17 17.95
C LEU A 48 7.49 -13.63 19.39
N SER A 49 8.01 -12.88 20.33
CA SER A 49 7.66 -13.03 21.76
C SER A 49 6.22 -12.55 22.01
N GLU A 50 5.61 -12.96 23.11
CA GLU A 50 4.27 -12.49 23.47
C GLU A 50 4.21 -10.96 23.66
N LYS A 51 5.27 -10.36 24.18
CA LYS A 51 5.38 -8.90 24.32
C LYS A 51 5.33 -8.20 22.94
N GLU A 52 6.01 -8.75 21.94
CA GLU A 52 6.03 -8.22 20.59
C GLU A 52 4.68 -8.41 19.88
N LYS A 53 4.03 -9.55 20.07
CA LYS A 53 2.67 -9.79 19.56
C LYS A 53 1.67 -8.82 20.16
N ASN A 54 1.71 -8.61 21.46
CA ASN A 54 0.84 -7.67 22.15
C ASN A 54 1.06 -6.24 21.67
N ARG A 55 2.32 -5.85 21.46
CA ARG A 55 2.65 -4.51 20.91
C ARG A 55 2.11 -4.32 19.50
N MET A 56 2.22 -5.36 18.67
CA MET A 56 1.66 -5.33 17.32
C MET A 56 0.14 -5.26 17.37
N GLN A 57 -0.51 -6.07 18.20
CA GLN A 57 -1.96 -6.06 18.36
C GLN A 57 -2.48 -4.69 18.81
N GLN A 58 -1.79 -4.04 19.76
CA GLN A 58 -2.12 -2.68 20.17
C GLN A 58 -2.02 -1.68 19.00
N GLY A 59 -0.99 -1.80 18.17
CA GLY A 59 -0.83 -0.98 16.99
C GLY A 59 -1.97 -1.18 15.97
N ILE A 60 -2.32 -2.43 15.68
CA ILE A 60 -3.43 -2.78 14.78
C ILE A 60 -4.75 -2.23 15.32
N THR A 61 -5.01 -2.42 16.61
CA THR A 61 -6.23 -1.93 17.26
C THR A 61 -6.32 -0.41 17.20
N SER A 62 -5.22 0.31 17.45
CA SER A 62 -5.19 1.77 17.36
C SER A 62 -5.47 2.28 15.94
N ILE A 63 -4.88 1.64 14.92
CA ILE A 63 -5.14 1.99 13.52
C ILE A 63 -6.59 1.70 13.15
N TYR A 64 -7.14 0.56 13.60
CA TYR A 64 -8.53 0.21 13.37
C TYR A 64 -9.49 1.22 13.98
N GLN A 65 -9.26 1.62 15.23
CA GLN A 65 -10.07 2.65 15.89
C GLN A 65 -10.03 3.99 15.13
N THR A 66 -8.85 4.43 14.71
CA THR A 66 -8.72 5.63 13.87
C THR A 66 -9.49 5.49 12.56
N PHE A 67 -9.47 4.29 11.95
CA PHE A 67 -10.23 4.05 10.73
C PHE A 67 -11.74 4.17 10.98
N ILE A 68 -12.26 3.54 12.03
CA ILE A 68 -13.67 3.64 12.42
C ILE A 68 -14.07 5.12 12.65
N GLU A 69 -13.28 5.87 13.40
CA GLU A 69 -13.50 7.29 13.65
C GLU A 69 -13.60 8.10 12.34
N ARG A 70 -12.70 7.85 11.38
CA ARG A 70 -12.72 8.55 10.07
C ARG A 70 -13.96 8.20 9.26
N VAL A 71 -14.44 6.96 9.33
CA VAL A 71 -15.68 6.56 8.67
C VAL A 71 -16.89 7.22 9.34
N MET A 72 -16.95 7.24 10.67
CA MET A 72 -17.99 7.92 11.42
C MET A 72 -18.09 9.41 11.04
N ASP A 73 -16.95 10.10 11.05
CA ASP A 73 -16.88 11.54 10.73
C ASP A 73 -17.29 11.81 9.26
N GLY A 74 -16.79 10.98 8.35
CA GLY A 74 -17.02 11.14 6.91
C GLY A 74 -18.42 10.74 6.44
N ARG A 75 -19.11 9.88 7.20
CA ARG A 75 -20.41 9.32 6.84
C ARG A 75 -21.55 9.71 7.78
N LEU A 76 -21.25 10.43 8.85
CA LEU A 76 -22.19 10.79 9.92
C LEU A 76 -22.96 9.58 10.47
N LEU A 77 -22.24 8.44 10.57
CA LEU A 77 -22.76 7.20 11.12
C LEU A 77 -22.38 7.07 12.60
N SER A 78 -23.23 6.37 13.37
CA SER A 78 -22.87 6.06 14.75
C SER A 78 -21.77 5.00 14.82
N LYS A 79 -21.07 4.93 15.94
CA LYS A 79 -20.02 3.91 16.15
C LYS A 79 -20.55 2.49 15.95
N ASN A 80 -21.72 2.19 16.51
CA ASN A 80 -22.32 0.87 16.40
C ASN A 80 -22.64 0.51 14.96
N ASP A 81 -23.21 1.46 14.18
CA ASP A 81 -23.52 1.22 12.76
C ASP A 81 -22.22 0.94 11.97
N VAL A 82 -21.15 1.71 12.22
CA VAL A 82 -19.87 1.50 11.54
C VAL A 82 -19.25 0.17 11.94
N GLU A 83 -19.29 -0.24 13.20
CA GLU A 83 -18.76 -1.52 13.67
C GLU A 83 -19.50 -2.71 13.03
N GLU A 84 -20.83 -2.62 12.87
CA GLU A 84 -21.61 -3.65 12.16
C GLU A 84 -21.24 -3.78 10.68
N LEU A 85 -20.86 -2.67 10.03
CA LEU A 85 -20.46 -2.64 8.63
C LEU A 85 -18.99 -2.95 8.38
N ALA A 86 -18.17 -2.89 9.44
CA ALA A 86 -16.72 -3.00 9.41
C ALA A 86 -16.23 -4.47 9.56
N GLU A 87 -15.19 -4.70 10.31
CA GLU A 87 -14.52 -6.01 10.51
C GLU A 87 -14.03 -6.65 9.21
N GLY A 88 -13.69 -5.83 8.22
CA GLY A 88 -13.22 -6.30 6.92
C GLY A 88 -14.32 -6.85 6.01
N ARG A 89 -15.59 -6.71 6.36
CA ARG A 89 -16.70 -7.12 5.50
C ARG A 89 -16.70 -6.33 4.20
N VAL A 90 -17.08 -7.01 3.12
CA VAL A 90 -17.21 -6.41 1.79
C VAL A 90 -18.68 -6.36 1.39
N TRP A 91 -19.02 -5.30 0.66
CA TRP A 91 -20.37 -5.00 0.26
C TRP A 91 -20.42 -4.68 -1.24
N THR A 92 -21.52 -4.99 -1.88
CA THR A 92 -21.78 -4.47 -3.22
C THR A 92 -22.09 -2.98 -3.16
N GLY A 93 -21.90 -2.26 -4.26
CA GLY A 93 -22.24 -0.83 -4.33
C GLY A 93 -23.70 -0.56 -3.96
N SER A 94 -24.62 -1.46 -4.34
CA SER A 94 -26.04 -1.36 -3.96
C SER A 94 -26.24 -1.47 -2.43
N GLN A 95 -25.61 -2.44 -1.80
CA GLN A 95 -25.66 -2.61 -0.35
C GLN A 95 -25.00 -1.43 0.37
N ALA A 96 -23.81 -1.04 -0.07
CA ALA A 96 -23.07 0.09 0.49
C ALA A 96 -23.83 1.41 0.40
N PHE A 97 -24.61 1.60 -0.67
CA PHE A 97 -25.51 2.75 -0.82
C PHE A 97 -26.64 2.72 0.22
N GLN A 98 -27.28 1.56 0.41
CA GLN A 98 -28.36 1.40 1.42
C GLN A 98 -27.84 1.63 2.85
N MET A 99 -26.57 1.31 3.10
CA MET A 99 -25.93 1.43 4.41
C MET A 99 -25.27 2.81 4.62
N GLY A 100 -25.35 3.73 3.66
CA GLY A 100 -24.77 5.07 3.77
C GLY A 100 -23.24 5.13 3.55
N LEU A 101 -22.61 4.02 3.14
CA LEU A 101 -21.16 4.00 2.83
C LEU A 101 -20.84 4.63 1.47
N VAL A 102 -21.82 4.70 0.58
CA VAL A 102 -21.73 5.29 -0.77
C VAL A 102 -22.82 6.33 -0.94
N ASP A 103 -22.49 7.47 -1.52
CA ASP A 103 -23.39 8.60 -1.63
C ASP A 103 -24.35 8.46 -2.83
N LYS A 104 -23.90 7.78 -3.91
CA LYS A 104 -24.66 7.67 -5.14
C LYS A 104 -24.29 6.41 -5.94
N ILE A 105 -25.29 5.85 -6.59
CA ILE A 105 -25.08 4.78 -7.55
C ILE A 105 -24.78 5.40 -8.92
N GLY A 106 -23.63 5.04 -9.50
CA GLY A 106 -23.19 5.54 -10.81
C GLY A 106 -21.76 5.12 -11.12
N GLY A 107 -21.39 5.28 -12.38
CA GLY A 107 -20.05 5.00 -12.90
C GLY A 107 -19.11 6.21 -12.85
N LEU A 108 -18.04 6.13 -13.66
CA LEU A 108 -17.03 7.18 -13.74
C LEU A 108 -17.61 8.52 -14.22
N GLU A 109 -18.45 8.51 -15.22
CA GLU A 109 -19.06 9.72 -15.77
C GLU A 109 -19.90 10.46 -14.71
N GLU A 110 -20.70 9.73 -13.94
CA GLU A 110 -21.49 10.30 -12.85
C GLU A 110 -20.57 10.88 -11.75
N SER A 111 -19.45 10.20 -11.43
CA SER A 111 -18.47 10.68 -10.46
C SER A 111 -17.82 11.99 -10.92
N ILE A 112 -17.49 12.11 -12.21
CA ILE A 112 -16.95 13.34 -12.81
C ILE A 112 -17.96 14.48 -12.70
N ASN A 113 -19.23 14.22 -13.04
CA ASN A 113 -20.30 15.21 -12.95
C ASN A 113 -20.51 15.70 -11.51
N ILE A 114 -20.50 14.79 -10.54
CA ILE A 114 -20.59 15.13 -9.13
C ILE A 114 -19.39 16.00 -8.70
N ALA A 115 -18.17 15.60 -9.09
CA ALA A 115 -16.96 16.37 -8.76
C ALA A 115 -17.00 17.78 -9.36
N ALA A 116 -17.42 17.92 -10.61
CA ALA A 116 -17.58 19.21 -11.27
C ALA A 116 -18.62 20.09 -10.55
N ASN A 117 -19.75 19.52 -10.15
CA ASN A 117 -20.79 20.22 -9.42
C ASN A 117 -20.31 20.68 -8.03
N LEU A 118 -19.61 19.81 -7.28
CA LEU A 118 -19.03 20.15 -5.97
C LEU A 118 -17.98 21.25 -6.08
N ALA A 119 -17.17 21.24 -7.13
CA ALA A 119 -16.19 22.27 -7.44
C ALA A 119 -16.82 23.56 -8.02
N LYS A 120 -18.13 23.56 -8.31
CA LYS A 120 -18.83 24.66 -9.01
C LYS A 120 -18.16 25.02 -10.35
N ALA A 121 -17.52 24.05 -11.01
CA ALA A 121 -16.85 24.22 -12.28
C ALA A 121 -17.88 24.22 -13.41
N LYS A 122 -17.99 25.34 -14.15
CA LYS A 122 -18.85 25.43 -15.35
C LYS A 122 -18.21 24.75 -16.55
N GLU A 123 -16.90 24.83 -16.63
CA GLU A 123 -16.10 24.21 -17.68
C GLU A 123 -14.91 23.48 -17.02
N TYR A 124 -14.59 22.31 -17.50
CA TYR A 124 -13.46 21.51 -17.00
C TYR A 124 -12.83 20.69 -18.11
N LYS A 125 -11.58 20.33 -17.93
CA LYS A 125 -10.84 19.45 -18.82
C LYS A 125 -10.42 18.20 -18.06
N LEU A 126 -10.69 17.03 -18.63
CA LEU A 126 -10.20 15.77 -18.08
C LEU A 126 -8.74 15.56 -18.42
N LEU A 127 -7.93 15.32 -17.41
CA LEU A 127 -6.53 14.95 -17.56
C LEU A 127 -6.35 13.49 -17.12
N HIS A 128 -6.05 12.62 -18.09
CA HIS A 128 -5.77 11.22 -17.83
C HIS A 128 -4.31 11.07 -17.37
N LEU A 129 -4.11 10.45 -16.20
CA LEU A 129 -2.79 10.16 -15.65
C LEU A 129 -2.69 8.67 -15.28
N PRO A 130 -1.54 8.02 -15.54
CA PRO A 130 -0.39 8.56 -16.28
C PRO A 130 -0.73 8.82 -17.74
N LYS A 131 -0.03 9.77 -18.40
CA LYS A 131 -0.22 9.98 -19.83
C LYS A 131 0.04 8.68 -20.58
N GLU A 132 -0.85 8.33 -21.49
CA GLU A 132 -0.64 7.20 -22.39
C GLU A 132 0.64 7.42 -23.19
N LYS A 133 1.50 6.42 -23.20
CA LYS A 133 2.72 6.48 -23.99
C LYS A 133 2.34 6.39 -25.46
N THR A 134 2.91 7.26 -26.27
CA THR A 134 2.73 7.16 -27.72
C THR A 134 3.25 5.80 -28.22
N PRO A 135 2.70 5.25 -29.33
CA PRO A 135 3.17 3.98 -29.88
C PRO A 135 4.69 3.95 -30.12
N LEU A 136 5.26 5.10 -30.49
CA LEU A 136 6.71 5.27 -30.68
C LEU A 136 7.49 5.17 -29.35
N GLU A 137 7.00 5.83 -28.30
CA GLU A 137 7.59 5.72 -26.95
C GLU A 137 7.45 4.32 -26.37
N ALA A 138 6.33 3.64 -26.64
CA ALA A 138 6.13 2.26 -26.23
C ALA A 138 7.13 1.32 -26.92
N LEU A 139 7.34 1.50 -28.22
CA LEU A 139 8.32 0.76 -29.02
C LEU A 139 9.76 1.06 -28.55
N ALA A 140 10.10 2.33 -28.34
CA ALA A 140 11.41 2.73 -27.84
C ALA A 140 11.70 2.13 -26.45
N ASN A 141 10.71 2.11 -25.55
CA ASN A 141 10.82 1.48 -24.24
C ASN A 141 10.94 -0.04 -24.33
N GLN A 142 10.31 -0.66 -25.31
CA GLN A 142 10.40 -2.10 -25.53
C GLN A 142 11.78 -2.49 -26.08
N LEU A 143 12.32 -1.72 -27.02
CA LEU A 143 13.68 -1.87 -27.54
C LEU A 143 14.74 -1.62 -26.46
N SER A 144 14.57 -0.58 -25.64
CA SER A 144 15.50 -0.27 -24.54
C SER A 144 15.49 -1.34 -23.44
N LYS A 145 14.35 -1.99 -23.19
CA LYS A 145 14.26 -3.13 -22.27
C LYS A 145 14.96 -4.39 -22.82
N GLN A 146 14.91 -4.59 -24.14
CA GLN A 146 15.61 -5.70 -24.79
C GLN A 146 17.14 -5.47 -24.88
N SER A 147 17.57 -4.23 -24.96
CA SER A 147 18.98 -3.85 -24.95
C SER A 147 19.56 -3.64 -23.54
N GLN A 148 18.85 -4.03 -22.48
CA GLN A 148 19.43 -4.03 -21.15
C GLN A 148 20.66 -4.93 -21.15
N LEU A 149 21.82 -4.29 -21.14
CA LEU A 149 23.10 -4.93 -20.87
C LEU A 149 22.93 -5.81 -19.62
N ARG A 150 22.86 -7.11 -19.82
CA ARG A 150 22.95 -8.06 -18.70
C ARG A 150 24.36 -7.90 -18.15
N LEU A 151 24.50 -7.03 -17.16
CA LEU A 151 25.78 -6.94 -16.46
C LEU A 151 26.10 -8.32 -15.89
N PRO A 152 27.37 -8.80 -16.09
CA PRO A 152 27.79 -10.06 -15.51
C PRO A 152 27.54 -10.06 -14.00
N ARG A 153 27.15 -11.20 -13.43
CA ARG A 153 27.32 -11.40 -11.98
C ARG A 153 28.80 -11.11 -11.66
N PRO A 154 29.20 -10.23 -10.80
CA PRO A 154 28.59 -9.72 -9.55
C PRO A 154 27.93 -8.33 -9.65
N PHE A 155 27.88 -7.70 -10.80
CA PHE A 155 27.39 -6.32 -10.93
C PHE A 155 25.86 -6.19 -11.07
N SER A 156 25.14 -7.30 -11.16
CA SER A 156 23.67 -7.30 -11.29
C SER A 156 22.95 -6.61 -10.12
N GLN A 157 23.54 -6.59 -8.94
CA GLN A 157 23.01 -5.89 -7.77
C GLN A 157 22.98 -4.35 -7.94
N TYR A 158 23.79 -3.81 -8.84
CA TYR A 158 23.83 -2.37 -9.15
C TYR A 158 22.89 -1.95 -10.27
N ASN A 159 22.20 -2.91 -10.93
CA ASN A 159 21.25 -2.60 -12.01
C ASN A 159 20.16 -1.65 -11.55
N TYR A 160 19.64 -1.83 -10.34
CA TYR A 160 18.63 -0.94 -9.77
C TYR A 160 19.13 0.51 -9.65
N MET A 161 20.37 0.70 -9.25
CA MET A 161 20.99 2.03 -9.10
C MET A 161 21.20 2.70 -10.45
N ILE A 162 21.65 1.94 -11.46
CA ILE A 162 21.90 2.44 -12.82
C ILE A 162 20.59 2.82 -13.52
N GLN A 163 19.53 2.03 -13.30
CA GLN A 163 18.23 2.26 -13.94
C GLN A 163 17.39 3.36 -13.27
N ASN A 164 17.77 3.80 -12.07
CA ASN A 164 17.07 4.83 -11.32
C ASN A 164 18.00 6.01 -10.96
N PRO A 165 18.30 6.92 -11.91
CA PRO A 165 19.16 8.06 -11.63
C PRO A 165 18.65 8.97 -10.51
N GLU A 166 17.36 8.97 -10.24
CA GLU A 166 16.73 9.63 -9.09
C GLU A 166 17.25 9.09 -7.75
N PHE A 167 17.70 7.84 -7.73
CA PHE A 167 18.33 7.24 -6.55
C PHE A 167 19.56 8.04 -6.12
N PHE A 168 20.42 8.46 -7.07
CA PHE A 168 21.60 9.29 -6.76
C PHE A 168 21.23 10.70 -6.33
N ARG A 169 20.24 11.33 -6.95
CA ARG A 169 19.76 12.67 -6.56
C ARG A 169 19.22 12.69 -5.13
N SER A 170 18.72 11.58 -4.66
CA SER A 170 18.18 11.43 -3.31
C SER A 170 19.26 11.42 -2.23
N PHE A 171 20.52 11.11 -2.55
CA PHE A 171 21.65 11.18 -1.59
C PHE A 171 22.17 12.59 -1.35
N SER A 172 21.86 13.54 -2.22
CA SER A 172 22.31 14.93 -2.08
C SER A 172 21.53 15.76 -1.05
N LYS A 173 20.47 15.20 -0.47
CA LYS A 173 19.68 15.86 0.59
C LYS A 173 19.81 15.08 1.90
N PRO A 174 19.97 15.76 3.06
CA PRO A 174 19.94 15.10 4.36
C PRO A 174 18.60 14.40 4.55
N GLN A 175 18.61 13.09 4.67
CA GLN A 175 17.40 12.29 4.90
C GLN A 175 17.70 11.22 5.94
N ALA A 176 16.78 11.07 6.90
CA ALA A 176 16.76 9.90 7.76
C ALA A 176 16.26 8.72 6.92
N ARG A 177 17.18 7.89 6.42
CA ARG A 177 16.87 6.70 5.62
C ARG A 177 17.30 5.45 6.33
N LEU A 178 16.50 4.40 6.14
CA LEU A 178 16.95 3.04 6.47
C LEU A 178 18.11 2.66 5.54
N PRO A 179 19.13 1.95 6.04
CA PRO A 179 20.32 1.57 5.26
C PRO A 179 20.07 0.47 4.21
N PHE A 180 18.80 0.16 3.91
CA PHE A 180 18.42 -0.87 2.95
C PHE A 180 17.17 -0.46 2.16
N VAL A 181 17.07 -0.97 0.95
CA VAL A 181 15.91 -0.81 0.08
C VAL A 181 15.12 -2.11 0.09
N ILE A 182 13.82 -2.03 0.38
CA ILE A 182 12.92 -3.17 0.26
C ILE A 182 12.34 -3.15 -1.15
N THR A 183 12.68 -4.15 -1.95
CA THR A 183 12.05 -4.36 -3.27
C THR A 183 11.05 -5.48 -3.12
N ILE A 184 9.78 -5.19 -3.42
CA ILE A 184 8.72 -6.20 -3.48
C ILE A 184 8.60 -6.59 -4.97
N HIS A 185 8.78 -7.87 -5.28
CA HIS A 185 8.58 -8.47 -6.59
C HIS A 185 7.26 -9.23 -6.62
#